data_1d8acf42a1e93a50400874757cfdab3e
#
_entry.id   1d8acf42a1e93a50400874757cfdab3e
#
_cell.length_a   1.000
_cell.length_b   1.000
_cell.length_c   1.000
_cell.angle_alpha   90.00
_cell.angle_beta   90.00
_cell.angle_gamma   90.00
#
_symmetry.space_group_name_H-M   'P 1'
#
loop_
_entity.id
_entity.type
_entity.pdbx_description
1 polymer ?
#
loop_
_entity_poly.entity_id
_entity_poly.type
_entity_poly.pdbx_seq_one_letter_code
_entity_poly.pdbx_strand_id
1 'polypeptide(L)'
;MGDTNAALTSAAKVVEAEYYSPYMSHATLEPMTGTAWFKDDGTLDVWTSTQNGEASMAAASEASGLPLDKVEVHKTMLGGGFGRRGAPQDFVTQCVIIAKQFPGKPVKMVWSREEDMQHGFYRPASLVKMRAGLDAQGNMVAMHTKIACPSILALLRPEGIDKGIDFTAVRTFSDSPYTTPNQLVEYAMRNGHVPVGFWRAPGLQNSYYRECFIDEVAHAAGRDPLEFRLSMLKDGDKNRLVLQAAAKAAGYGDPLPAGVHRGIAQSDGFGSYTAIVAEVSVKDGAIKVHRIVLAIDSGYVVNPDTCRAQGEGNVIFNLGSLTEGHTIKDGRIAESNFHDFRLPNLTQMPPKVEVVFVPTGGFWGGHGEPGALNVVPAVLNAVFAATGKRVRSLPIKDGDVRNA
;
A
#
# COMPACT_ATOMS: atom_id res chain seq x y z
N MET A 1 -23.28 -8.42 4.92
CA MET A 1 -23.69 -9.77 4.53
C MET A 1 -24.00 -10.55 5.81
N GLY A 2 -25.13 -11.26 5.88
CA GLY A 2 -25.54 -12.01 7.06
C GLY A 2 -25.83 -11.13 8.30
N ASP A 3 -25.92 -11.74 9.47
CA ASP A 3 -26.00 -11.06 10.78
C ASP A 3 -24.69 -11.28 11.56
N THR A 4 -23.75 -10.36 11.35
CA THR A 4 -22.42 -10.43 11.94
C THR A 4 -22.45 -10.34 13.46
N ASN A 5 -23.35 -9.53 14.05
CA ASN A 5 -23.44 -9.37 15.49
C ASN A 5 -23.97 -10.62 16.17
N ALA A 6 -25.04 -11.23 15.64
CA ALA A 6 -25.57 -12.49 16.14
C ALA A 6 -24.52 -13.61 16.01
N ALA A 7 -23.83 -13.69 14.86
CA ALA A 7 -22.80 -14.69 14.63
C ALA A 7 -21.57 -14.54 15.56
N LEU A 8 -21.16 -13.32 15.89
CA LEU A 8 -20.10 -13.06 16.88
C LEU A 8 -20.56 -13.43 18.30
N THR A 9 -21.83 -13.19 18.63
CA THR A 9 -22.36 -13.51 19.97
C THR A 9 -22.44 -15.03 20.18
N SER A 10 -22.76 -15.80 19.15
CA SER A 10 -22.89 -17.27 19.19
C SER A 10 -21.58 -18.01 18.87
N ALA A 11 -20.50 -17.31 18.52
CA ALA A 11 -19.23 -17.93 18.21
C ALA A 11 -18.64 -18.68 19.40
N ALA A 12 -18.03 -19.84 19.15
CA ALA A 12 -17.34 -20.62 20.18
C ALA A 12 -16.08 -19.88 20.69
N LYS A 13 -15.46 -19.05 19.83
CA LYS A 13 -14.32 -18.21 20.18
C LYS A 13 -14.38 -16.91 19.37
N VAL A 14 -14.10 -15.79 20.02
CA VAL A 14 -13.94 -14.48 19.35
C VAL A 14 -12.49 -14.05 19.46
N VAL A 15 -11.92 -13.63 18.32
CA VAL A 15 -10.59 -13.01 18.22
C VAL A 15 -10.80 -11.52 17.95
N GLU A 16 -10.07 -10.68 18.67
CA GLU A 16 -10.14 -9.22 18.53
C GLU A 16 -8.75 -8.62 18.42
N ALA A 17 -8.59 -7.63 17.55
CA ALA A 17 -7.35 -6.88 17.42
C ALA A 17 -7.63 -5.43 17.00
N GLU A 18 -6.71 -4.54 17.37
CA GLU A 18 -6.68 -3.15 16.93
C GLU A 18 -5.34 -2.89 16.24
N TYR A 19 -5.39 -2.27 15.06
CA TYR A 19 -4.23 -1.97 14.25
C TYR A 19 -4.13 -0.48 13.96
N TYR A 20 -2.90 0.01 13.84
CA TYR A 20 -2.60 1.39 13.50
C TYR A 20 -1.53 1.49 12.42
N SER A 21 -1.67 2.45 11.51
CA SER A 21 -0.59 2.92 10.64
C SER A 21 -0.58 4.46 10.54
N PRO A 22 0.61 5.09 10.49
CA PRO A 22 0.75 6.54 10.44
C PRO A 22 0.52 7.11 9.04
N TYR A 23 0.49 8.44 8.93
CA TYR A 23 0.71 9.12 7.64
C TYR A 23 2.08 8.74 7.06
N MET A 24 2.19 8.70 5.72
CA MET A 24 3.44 8.33 5.07
C MET A 24 3.65 9.12 3.78
N SER A 25 4.82 9.73 3.61
CA SER A 25 5.24 10.38 2.38
C SER A 25 5.55 9.37 1.27
N HIS A 26 5.45 9.81 0.03
CA HIS A 26 5.94 9.08 -1.13
C HIS A 26 7.46 9.03 -1.19
N ALA A 27 8.12 10.08 -0.66
CA ALA A 27 9.57 10.22 -0.55
C ALA A 27 10.29 9.90 -1.87
N THR A 28 9.77 10.41 -2.99
CA THR A 28 10.39 10.24 -4.30
C THR A 28 11.79 10.84 -4.32
N LEU A 29 12.79 10.17 -4.92
CA LEU A 29 14.16 10.69 -4.93
C LEU A 29 14.26 12.01 -5.70
N GLU A 30 13.52 12.18 -6.78
CA GLU A 30 13.31 13.47 -7.42
C GLU A 30 12.19 14.24 -6.69
N PRO A 31 12.46 15.37 -6.01
CA PRO A 31 11.42 16.23 -5.47
C PRO A 31 10.48 16.75 -6.55
N MET A 32 9.35 17.35 -6.19
CA MET A 32 8.42 17.91 -7.16
C MET A 32 9.09 18.99 -7.98
N THR A 33 8.98 18.91 -9.30
CA THR A 33 9.65 19.81 -10.25
C THR A 33 8.81 20.04 -11.51
N GLY A 34 8.98 21.18 -12.14
CA GLY A 34 8.41 21.53 -13.43
C GLY A 34 9.11 22.73 -14.05
N THR A 35 8.97 22.86 -15.36
CA THR A 35 9.35 24.06 -16.11
C THR A 35 8.14 24.52 -16.90
N ALA A 36 7.79 25.78 -16.80
CA ALA A 36 6.69 26.38 -17.56
C ALA A 36 7.18 27.58 -18.36
N TRP A 37 6.66 27.74 -19.57
CA TRP A 37 7.05 28.81 -20.48
C TRP A 37 5.83 29.37 -21.23
N PHE A 38 5.46 30.60 -20.88
CA PHE A 38 4.50 31.40 -21.65
C PHE A 38 5.20 31.98 -22.86
N LYS A 39 4.84 31.49 -24.06
CA LYS A 39 5.44 31.90 -25.33
C LYS A 39 4.79 33.15 -25.88
N ASP A 40 5.50 33.85 -26.79
CA ASP A 40 5.03 35.08 -27.39
C ASP A 40 3.81 34.89 -28.32
N ASP A 41 3.56 33.67 -28.79
CA ASP A 41 2.39 33.28 -29.58
C ASP A 41 1.13 33.05 -28.73
N GLY A 42 1.20 33.28 -27.43
CA GLY A 42 0.08 33.10 -26.49
C GLY A 42 -0.19 31.66 -26.07
N THR A 43 0.76 30.74 -26.28
CA THR A 43 0.70 29.35 -25.80
C THR A 43 1.54 29.15 -24.58
N LEU A 44 1.27 28.04 -23.86
CA LEU A 44 2.00 27.62 -22.67
C LEU A 44 2.56 26.22 -22.86
N ASP A 45 3.87 26.06 -22.72
CA ASP A 45 4.52 24.75 -22.62
C ASP A 45 4.88 24.45 -21.17
N VAL A 46 4.64 23.21 -20.75
CA VAL A 46 5.02 22.71 -19.42
C VAL A 46 5.76 21.39 -19.54
N TRP A 47 7.02 21.36 -19.07
CA TRP A 47 7.79 20.12 -18.93
C TRP A 47 7.73 19.66 -17.49
N THR A 48 7.25 18.45 -17.27
CA THR A 48 7.12 17.90 -15.91
C THR A 48 7.19 16.39 -15.89
N SER A 49 7.75 15.85 -14.81
CA SER A 49 7.73 14.42 -14.52
C SER A 49 6.38 14.08 -13.86
N THR A 50 5.43 13.57 -14.65
CA THR A 50 4.06 13.30 -14.21
C THR A 50 3.63 11.86 -14.51
N GLN A 51 2.81 11.28 -13.61
CA GLN A 51 2.11 10.01 -13.83
C GLN A 51 0.79 10.22 -14.59
N ASN A 52 0.32 11.47 -14.73
CA ASN A 52 -0.95 11.79 -15.39
C ASN A 52 -0.82 13.11 -16.17
N GLY A 53 -0.50 13.00 -17.47
CA GLY A 53 -0.32 14.16 -18.35
C GLY A 53 -1.59 14.98 -18.53
N GLU A 54 -2.76 14.34 -18.59
CA GLU A 54 -4.06 15.02 -18.73
C GLU A 54 -4.38 15.86 -17.49
N ALA A 55 -4.16 15.32 -16.28
CA ALA A 55 -4.33 16.08 -15.05
C ALA A 55 -3.35 17.25 -14.98
N SER A 56 -2.10 17.07 -15.45
CA SER A 56 -1.11 18.16 -15.53
C SER A 56 -1.54 19.26 -16.50
N MET A 57 -2.10 18.87 -17.65
CA MET A 57 -2.62 19.84 -18.64
C MET A 57 -3.81 20.61 -18.10
N ALA A 58 -4.74 19.93 -17.42
CA ALA A 58 -5.90 20.58 -16.80
C ALA A 58 -5.45 21.57 -15.71
N ALA A 59 -4.53 21.18 -14.83
CA ALA A 59 -3.97 22.04 -13.79
C ALA A 59 -3.21 23.26 -14.38
N ALA A 60 -2.47 23.06 -15.46
CA ALA A 60 -1.77 24.14 -16.15
C ALA A 60 -2.73 25.10 -16.84
N SER A 61 -3.80 24.60 -17.47
CA SER A 61 -4.87 25.39 -18.07
C SER A 61 -5.59 26.25 -17.01
N GLU A 62 -5.99 25.66 -15.92
CA GLU A 62 -6.64 26.36 -14.80
C GLU A 62 -5.73 27.45 -14.21
N ALA A 63 -4.46 27.12 -13.91
CA ALA A 63 -3.51 28.06 -13.31
C ALA A 63 -3.15 29.22 -14.24
N SER A 64 -3.03 28.96 -15.54
CA SER A 64 -2.69 30.00 -16.52
C SER A 64 -3.91 30.87 -16.92
N GLY A 65 -5.10 30.29 -16.88
CA GLY A 65 -6.33 30.86 -17.47
C GLY A 65 -6.40 30.69 -18.99
N LEU A 66 -5.52 29.88 -19.59
CA LEU A 66 -5.53 29.54 -21.00
C LEU A 66 -6.45 28.35 -21.28
N PRO A 67 -7.12 28.28 -22.42
CA PRO A 67 -7.87 27.08 -22.79
C PRO A 67 -6.93 25.92 -23.11
N LEU A 68 -7.44 24.67 -23.01
CA LEU A 68 -6.65 23.45 -23.13
C LEU A 68 -5.87 23.34 -24.45
N ASP A 69 -6.41 23.84 -25.55
CA ASP A 69 -5.77 23.84 -26.88
C ASP A 69 -4.59 24.81 -27.01
N LYS A 70 -4.37 25.66 -26.00
CA LYS A 70 -3.20 26.54 -25.84
C LYS A 70 -2.16 26.06 -24.86
N VAL A 71 -2.35 24.88 -24.25
CA VAL A 71 -1.46 24.31 -23.26
C VAL A 71 -0.89 22.99 -23.75
N GLU A 72 0.43 22.84 -23.76
CA GLU A 72 1.11 21.60 -24.08
C GLU A 72 1.92 21.10 -22.89
N VAL A 73 1.76 19.80 -22.56
CA VAL A 73 2.50 19.15 -21.49
C VAL A 73 3.47 18.11 -22.04
N HIS A 74 4.74 18.37 -21.86
CA HIS A 74 5.85 17.49 -22.23
C HIS A 74 6.22 16.62 -21.04
N LYS A 75 5.89 15.34 -21.11
CA LYS A 75 6.22 14.38 -20.05
C LYS A 75 7.70 14.03 -20.08
N THR A 76 8.37 14.24 -18.95
CA THR A 76 9.78 13.83 -18.76
C THR A 76 9.86 12.52 -17.99
N MET A 77 11.07 11.91 -17.94
CA MET A 77 11.32 10.74 -17.11
C MET A 77 11.11 11.09 -15.62
N LEU A 78 10.51 10.15 -14.87
CA LEU A 78 10.23 10.34 -13.46
C LEU A 78 11.36 9.77 -12.60
N GLY A 79 11.83 10.57 -11.63
CA GLY A 79 12.67 10.12 -10.53
C GLY A 79 11.88 9.56 -9.35
N GLY A 80 10.84 8.79 -9.66
CA GLY A 80 9.87 8.24 -8.72
C GLY A 80 8.54 9.02 -8.70
N GLY A 81 7.46 8.32 -8.42
CA GLY A 81 6.12 8.93 -8.34
C GLY A 81 5.28 8.32 -7.24
N PHE A 82 5.06 7.01 -7.29
CA PHE A 82 4.36 6.22 -6.27
C PHE A 82 2.96 6.71 -5.91
N GLY A 83 2.33 7.48 -6.81
CA GLY A 83 1.03 8.13 -6.64
C GLY A 83 1.11 9.65 -6.44
N ARG A 84 2.24 10.20 -5.97
CA ARG A 84 2.41 11.63 -5.70
C ARG A 84 2.21 12.51 -6.93
N ARG A 85 2.59 12.00 -8.09
CA ARG A 85 2.50 12.71 -9.38
C ARG A 85 1.27 12.30 -10.20
N GLY A 86 0.30 11.63 -9.55
CA GLY A 86 -0.93 11.14 -10.21
C GLY A 86 -2.05 12.15 -10.22
N ALA A 87 -2.83 12.22 -9.14
CA ALA A 87 -4.00 13.09 -9.07
C ALA A 87 -3.68 14.52 -8.61
N PRO A 88 -2.92 14.78 -7.52
CA PRO A 88 -2.55 16.13 -7.14
C PRO A 88 -1.50 16.68 -8.11
N GLN A 89 -1.77 17.83 -8.71
CA GLN A 89 -0.86 18.53 -9.62
C GLN A 89 -0.46 19.90 -9.09
N ASP A 90 -0.42 20.03 -7.77
CA ASP A 90 -0.09 21.25 -7.04
C ASP A 90 1.26 21.86 -7.44
N PHE A 91 2.27 21.02 -7.70
CA PHE A 91 3.59 21.45 -8.19
C PHE A 91 3.54 22.00 -9.63
N VAL A 92 2.65 21.48 -10.49
CA VAL A 92 2.42 22.05 -11.83
C VAL A 92 1.74 23.40 -11.71
N THR A 93 0.68 23.49 -10.91
CA THR A 93 -0.03 24.74 -10.62
C THR A 93 0.92 25.83 -10.12
N GLN A 94 1.75 25.52 -9.13
CA GLN A 94 2.73 26.46 -8.58
C GLN A 94 3.74 26.92 -9.64
N CYS A 95 4.28 25.98 -10.42
CA CYS A 95 5.25 26.28 -11.48
C CYS A 95 4.64 27.26 -12.52
N VAL A 96 3.40 27.03 -12.96
CA VAL A 96 2.69 27.87 -13.93
C VAL A 96 2.41 29.25 -13.34
N ILE A 97 1.95 29.35 -12.09
CA ILE A 97 1.69 30.63 -11.42
C ILE A 97 2.95 31.49 -11.35
N ILE A 98 4.10 30.86 -11.00
CA ILE A 98 5.39 31.58 -10.95
C ILE A 98 5.79 32.02 -12.37
N ALA A 99 5.73 31.12 -13.36
CA ALA A 99 6.13 31.43 -14.73
C ALA A 99 5.28 32.56 -15.37
N LYS A 100 4.03 32.69 -14.96
CA LYS A 100 3.11 33.76 -15.43
C LYS A 100 3.65 35.18 -15.13
N GLN A 101 4.55 35.30 -14.13
CA GLN A 101 5.21 36.58 -13.80
C GLN A 101 6.41 36.89 -14.72
N PHE A 102 6.82 35.96 -15.58
CA PHE A 102 7.99 36.06 -16.44
C PHE A 102 7.68 35.67 -17.89
N PRO A 103 6.71 36.32 -18.57
CA PRO A 103 6.34 35.96 -19.94
C PRO A 103 7.53 36.01 -20.89
N GLY A 104 7.54 35.16 -21.90
CA GLY A 104 8.63 35.03 -22.86
C GLY A 104 9.87 34.28 -22.35
N LYS A 105 9.88 33.84 -21.07
CA LYS A 105 11.02 33.11 -20.48
C LYS A 105 10.59 31.79 -19.88
N PRO A 106 11.33 30.68 -20.11
CA PRO A 106 11.09 29.45 -19.39
C PRO A 106 11.52 29.61 -17.92
N VAL A 107 10.63 29.20 -17.00
CA VAL A 107 10.86 29.23 -15.55
C VAL A 107 10.84 27.80 -15.02
N LYS A 108 11.94 27.37 -14.42
CA LYS A 108 12.07 26.09 -13.76
C LYS A 108 11.88 26.23 -12.26
N MET A 109 10.97 25.45 -11.71
CA MET A 109 10.75 25.31 -10.27
C MET A 109 11.23 23.92 -9.82
N VAL A 110 11.92 23.87 -8.69
CA VAL A 110 12.33 22.63 -8.01
C VAL A 110 12.05 22.81 -6.52
N TRP A 111 11.28 21.90 -5.94
CA TRP A 111 11.07 21.87 -4.49
C TRP A 111 12.33 21.38 -3.79
N SER A 112 12.57 21.88 -2.56
CA SER A 112 13.53 21.24 -1.68
C SER A 112 12.97 19.89 -1.19
N ARG A 113 13.83 19.07 -0.58
CA ARG A 113 13.38 17.82 0.04
C ARG A 113 12.43 18.09 1.22
N GLU A 114 12.71 19.10 1.98
CA GLU A 114 11.88 19.54 3.11
C GLU A 114 10.49 19.96 2.64
N GLU A 115 10.41 20.72 1.55
CA GLU A 115 9.13 21.09 0.95
C GLU A 115 8.32 19.86 0.51
N ASP A 116 8.95 18.94 -0.22
CA ASP A 116 8.31 17.73 -0.71
C ASP A 116 7.80 16.82 0.43
N MET A 117 8.54 16.71 1.53
CA MET A 117 8.19 15.83 2.64
C MET A 117 7.19 16.46 3.61
N GLN A 118 7.21 17.78 3.81
CA GLN A 118 6.36 18.45 4.78
C GLN A 118 5.09 19.07 4.21
N HIS A 119 4.97 19.20 2.87
CA HIS A 119 3.84 19.83 2.18
C HIS A 119 3.26 18.94 1.07
N GLY A 120 3.42 17.62 1.20
CA GLY A 120 2.90 16.65 0.25
C GLY A 120 1.46 16.21 0.52
N PHE A 121 1.05 15.19 -0.24
CA PHE A 121 -0.18 14.42 0.00
C PHE A 121 0.23 13.05 0.53
N TYR A 122 -0.31 12.64 1.67
CA TYR A 122 0.21 11.49 2.41
C TYR A 122 -0.70 10.27 2.27
N ARG A 123 -0.14 9.07 2.40
CA ARG A 123 -0.94 7.89 2.71
C ARG A 123 -1.71 8.17 4.01
N PRO A 124 -3.03 7.95 4.05
CA PRO A 124 -3.84 8.20 5.24
C PRO A 124 -3.33 7.43 6.47
N ALA A 125 -3.27 8.09 7.61
CA ALA A 125 -3.19 7.39 8.88
C ALA A 125 -4.51 6.66 9.14
N SER A 126 -4.46 5.45 9.69
CA SER A 126 -5.65 4.63 9.89
C SER A 126 -5.60 3.88 11.20
N LEU A 127 -6.76 3.81 11.89
CA LEU A 127 -7.02 2.97 13.03
C LEU A 127 -8.08 1.95 12.65
N VAL A 128 -7.80 0.66 12.85
CA VAL A 128 -8.68 -0.43 12.44
C VAL A 128 -8.92 -1.37 13.61
N LYS A 129 -10.20 -1.59 13.93
CA LYS A 129 -10.63 -2.60 14.91
C LYS A 129 -11.24 -3.77 14.16
N MET A 130 -10.78 -4.98 14.48
CA MET A 130 -11.23 -6.19 13.81
C MET A 130 -11.67 -7.23 14.83
N ARG A 131 -12.75 -7.94 14.51
CA ARG A 131 -13.29 -9.05 15.30
C ARG A 131 -13.64 -10.20 14.37
N ALA A 132 -13.26 -11.41 14.72
CA ALA A 132 -13.67 -12.62 14.02
C ALA A 132 -14.27 -13.64 14.98
N GLY A 133 -15.36 -14.27 14.56
CA GLY A 133 -15.96 -15.39 15.27
C GLY A 133 -15.53 -16.72 14.64
N LEU A 134 -15.12 -17.66 15.49
CA LEU A 134 -14.82 -19.04 15.14
C LEU A 134 -15.91 -19.96 15.68
N ASP A 135 -16.33 -20.97 14.88
CA ASP A 135 -17.16 -22.06 15.37
C ASP A 135 -16.33 -23.07 16.19
N ALA A 136 -16.98 -24.12 16.70
CA ALA A 136 -16.34 -25.17 17.47
C ALA A 136 -15.32 -26.01 16.67
N GLN A 137 -15.38 -25.96 15.33
CA GLN A 137 -14.45 -26.61 14.41
C GLN A 137 -13.31 -25.69 13.97
N GLY A 138 -13.27 -24.45 14.45
CA GLY A 138 -12.25 -23.48 14.11
C GLY A 138 -12.46 -22.82 12.73
N ASN A 139 -13.66 -22.88 12.15
CA ASN A 139 -13.98 -22.15 10.92
C ASN A 139 -14.40 -20.71 11.23
N MET A 140 -14.01 -19.77 10.41
CA MET A 140 -14.39 -18.37 10.56
C MET A 140 -15.84 -18.17 10.07
N VAL A 141 -16.75 -17.86 11.00
CA VAL A 141 -18.19 -17.69 10.73
C VAL A 141 -18.62 -16.23 10.72
N ALA A 142 -17.80 -15.33 11.24
CA ALA A 142 -18.09 -13.90 11.25
C ALA A 142 -16.82 -13.08 11.15
N MET A 143 -16.89 -11.92 10.47
CA MET A 143 -15.83 -10.91 10.39
C MET A 143 -16.44 -9.52 10.51
N HIS A 144 -16.01 -8.75 11.49
CA HIS A 144 -16.39 -7.37 11.67
C HIS A 144 -15.14 -6.47 11.62
N THR A 145 -15.14 -5.51 10.73
CA THR A 145 -14.05 -4.54 10.57
C THR A 145 -14.59 -3.13 10.72
N LYS A 146 -13.98 -2.34 11.61
CA LYS A 146 -14.20 -0.91 11.74
C LYS A 146 -12.92 -0.18 11.37
N ILE A 147 -12.98 0.71 10.37
CA ILE A 147 -11.84 1.55 10.00
C ILE A 147 -12.17 3.02 10.21
N ALA A 148 -11.24 3.75 10.84
CA ALA A 148 -11.27 5.20 10.96
C ALA A 148 -10.03 5.78 10.26
N CYS A 149 -10.24 6.57 9.21
CA CYS A 149 -9.17 7.24 8.47
C CYS A 149 -9.70 8.45 7.69
N PRO A 150 -8.82 9.39 7.26
CA PRO A 150 -9.18 10.41 6.28
C PRO A 150 -9.58 9.80 4.93
N SER A 151 -10.44 10.50 4.21
CA SER A 151 -10.88 10.15 2.86
C SER A 151 -9.99 10.79 1.81
N ILE A 152 -9.42 9.99 0.93
CA ILE A 152 -8.69 10.46 -0.25
C ILE A 152 -9.68 11.09 -1.24
N LEU A 153 -10.83 10.44 -1.46
CA LEU A 153 -11.82 10.93 -2.40
C LEU A 153 -12.47 12.24 -1.94
N ALA A 154 -12.69 12.45 -0.64
CA ALA A 154 -13.23 13.72 -0.16
C ALA A 154 -12.35 14.92 -0.53
N LEU A 155 -11.05 14.71 -0.69
CA LEU A 155 -10.11 15.75 -1.08
C LEU A 155 -9.92 15.84 -2.61
N LEU A 156 -9.82 14.70 -3.30
CA LEU A 156 -9.40 14.66 -4.71
C LEU A 156 -10.55 14.47 -5.70
N ARG A 157 -11.65 13.81 -5.30
CA ARG A 157 -12.80 13.46 -6.14
C ARG A 157 -14.04 13.27 -5.29
N PRO A 158 -14.59 14.32 -4.68
CA PRO A 158 -15.71 14.22 -3.73
C PRO A 158 -16.96 13.57 -4.33
N GLU A 159 -17.14 13.66 -5.64
CA GLU A 159 -18.21 12.98 -6.38
C GLU A 159 -18.12 11.45 -6.35
N GLY A 160 -16.96 10.90 -5.99
CA GLY A 160 -16.74 9.45 -5.86
C GLY A 160 -17.15 8.89 -4.50
N ILE A 161 -17.68 9.71 -3.58
CA ILE A 161 -18.17 9.26 -2.29
C ILE A 161 -19.64 8.82 -2.43
N ASP A 162 -19.90 7.54 -2.15
CA ASP A 162 -21.27 7.02 -2.14
C ASP A 162 -21.75 6.85 -0.69
N LYS A 163 -22.87 7.50 -0.33
CA LYS A 163 -23.51 7.42 1.00
C LYS A 163 -22.53 7.63 2.17
N GLY A 164 -21.56 8.51 1.99
CA GLY A 164 -20.54 8.83 3.00
C GLY A 164 -19.39 7.81 3.04
N ILE A 165 -19.33 6.86 2.11
CA ILE A 165 -18.27 5.85 2.04
C ILE A 165 -17.30 6.21 0.92
N ASP A 166 -16.02 6.34 1.28
CA ASP A 166 -14.90 6.31 0.35
C ASP A 166 -14.52 4.85 0.11
N PHE A 167 -14.78 4.33 -1.10
CA PHE A 167 -14.47 2.94 -1.43
C PHE A 167 -12.98 2.63 -1.31
N THR A 168 -12.10 3.61 -1.48
CA THR A 168 -10.65 3.41 -1.35
C THR A 168 -10.22 3.17 0.09
N ALA A 169 -11.01 3.66 1.05
CA ALA A 169 -10.79 3.45 2.48
C ALA A 169 -11.23 2.06 2.97
N VAL A 170 -12.26 1.46 2.33
CA VAL A 170 -12.84 0.16 2.74
C VAL A 170 -12.42 -1.01 1.84
N ARG A 171 -11.80 -0.72 0.71
CA ARG A 171 -11.26 -1.74 -0.20
C ARG A 171 -10.37 -2.73 0.55
N THR A 172 -10.28 -3.96 0.06
CA THR A 172 -9.60 -5.09 0.71
C THR A 172 -10.41 -5.73 1.86
N PHE A 173 -11.26 -4.95 2.53
CA PHE A 173 -12.22 -5.49 3.51
C PHE A 173 -13.55 -5.80 2.85
N SER A 174 -14.13 -4.85 2.10
CA SER A 174 -15.44 -4.99 1.46
C SER A 174 -15.46 -5.96 0.28
N ASP A 175 -14.33 -6.09 -0.41
CA ASP A 175 -14.07 -6.96 -1.56
C ASP A 175 -13.13 -8.12 -1.23
N SER A 176 -13.11 -8.55 0.05
CA SER A 176 -12.27 -9.66 0.51
C SER A 176 -12.58 -10.95 -0.27
N PRO A 177 -11.57 -11.68 -0.77
CA PRO A 177 -11.76 -12.95 -1.45
C PRO A 177 -12.11 -14.10 -0.50
N TYR A 178 -11.90 -13.91 0.81
CA TYR A 178 -12.21 -14.94 1.80
C TYR A 178 -13.72 -15.08 2.01
N THR A 179 -14.20 -16.30 1.87
CA THR A 179 -15.62 -16.61 2.10
C THR A 179 -15.90 -16.62 3.60
N THR A 180 -16.65 -15.60 4.05
CA THR A 180 -17.12 -15.50 5.43
C THR A 180 -18.63 -15.30 5.40
N PRO A 181 -19.42 -16.19 6.06
CA PRO A 181 -20.91 -16.14 5.98
C PRO A 181 -21.49 -14.81 6.48
N ASN A 182 -20.88 -14.22 7.51
CA ASN A 182 -21.35 -12.98 8.13
C ASN A 182 -20.22 -11.95 8.13
N GLN A 183 -20.38 -10.87 7.37
CA GLN A 183 -19.37 -9.82 7.25
C GLN A 183 -19.98 -8.44 7.40
N LEU A 184 -19.36 -7.60 8.22
CA LEU A 184 -19.69 -6.19 8.40
C LEU A 184 -18.43 -5.34 8.29
N VAL A 185 -18.47 -4.31 7.44
CA VAL A 185 -17.42 -3.30 7.33
C VAL A 185 -18.04 -1.94 7.65
N GLU A 186 -17.47 -1.24 8.63
CA GLU A 186 -17.89 0.10 9.03
C GLU A 186 -16.74 1.08 8.76
N TYR A 187 -17.07 2.24 8.22
CA TYR A 187 -16.14 3.31 7.94
C TYR A 187 -16.50 4.58 8.71
N ALA A 188 -15.54 5.11 9.44
CA ALA A 188 -15.61 6.41 10.09
C ALA A 188 -14.65 7.38 9.39
N MET A 189 -15.17 8.23 8.51
CA MET A 189 -14.41 9.29 7.89
C MET A 189 -13.91 10.27 8.95
N ARG A 190 -12.61 10.50 9.01
CA ARG A 190 -11.93 11.40 9.95
C ARG A 190 -10.93 12.27 9.20
N ASN A 191 -11.46 13.24 8.45
CA ASN A 191 -10.63 14.22 7.76
C ASN A 191 -10.02 15.19 8.75
N GLY A 192 -8.74 15.45 8.61
CA GLY A 192 -7.98 16.45 9.34
C GLY A 192 -7.44 17.52 8.40
N HIS A 193 -6.50 18.32 8.89
CA HIS A 193 -5.80 19.34 8.09
C HIS A 193 -4.66 18.77 7.23
N VAL A 194 -4.21 17.54 7.47
CA VAL A 194 -3.15 16.89 6.71
C VAL A 194 -3.72 16.35 5.40
N PRO A 195 -3.27 16.83 4.24
CA PRO A 195 -3.75 16.35 2.94
C PRO A 195 -3.39 14.90 2.72
N VAL A 196 -4.33 14.13 2.15
CA VAL A 196 -4.11 12.71 1.85
C VAL A 196 -4.22 12.42 0.36
N GLY A 197 -3.49 11.41 -0.09
CA GLY A 197 -3.44 11.02 -1.50
C GLY A 197 -3.17 9.54 -1.70
N PHE A 198 -3.22 9.12 -2.94
CA PHE A 198 -2.92 7.74 -3.34
C PHE A 198 -1.42 7.46 -3.15
N TRP A 199 -1.12 6.46 -2.35
CA TRP A 199 0.23 5.98 -2.10
C TRP A 199 0.32 4.51 -2.56
N ARG A 200 1.44 4.11 -3.13
CA ARG A 200 1.67 2.80 -3.76
C ARG A 200 1.51 1.63 -2.77
N ALA A 201 0.45 0.77 -2.80
CA ALA A 201 -0.71 0.89 -3.69
C ALA A 201 -1.94 1.27 -2.86
N PRO A 202 -3.01 1.85 -3.46
CA PRO A 202 -4.26 2.06 -2.75
C PRO A 202 -4.78 0.77 -2.13
N GLY A 203 -5.10 0.82 -0.82
CA GLY A 203 -5.49 -0.37 -0.05
C GLY A 203 -4.32 -1.17 0.55
N LEU A 204 -3.05 -0.75 0.33
CA LEU A 204 -1.87 -1.41 0.91
C LEU A 204 -1.99 -1.58 2.43
N GLN A 205 -2.32 -0.51 3.13
CA GLN A 205 -2.50 -0.56 4.57
C GLN A 205 -3.61 -1.52 4.99
N ASN A 206 -4.67 -1.64 4.20
CA ASN A 206 -5.79 -2.53 4.49
C ASN A 206 -5.39 -4.01 4.34
N SER A 207 -4.49 -4.33 3.39
CA SER A 207 -3.90 -5.66 3.28
C SER A 207 -3.08 -6.01 4.52
N TYR A 208 -2.31 -5.05 5.08
CA TYR A 208 -1.61 -5.22 6.34
C TYR A 208 -2.55 -5.67 7.45
N TYR A 209 -3.64 -4.95 7.66
CA TYR A 209 -4.59 -5.26 8.73
C TYR A 209 -5.28 -6.61 8.50
N ARG A 210 -5.82 -6.83 7.30
CA ARG A 210 -6.53 -8.06 6.98
C ARG A 210 -5.65 -9.28 7.11
N GLU A 211 -4.48 -9.27 6.51
CA GLU A 211 -3.65 -10.47 6.43
C GLU A 211 -2.93 -10.78 7.75
N CYS A 212 -2.55 -9.76 8.54
CA CYS A 212 -2.09 -9.99 9.90
C CYS A 212 -3.22 -10.53 10.79
N PHE A 213 -4.44 -10.00 10.67
CA PHE A 213 -5.57 -10.46 11.47
C PHE A 213 -6.01 -11.89 11.09
N ILE A 214 -6.06 -12.22 9.78
CA ILE A 214 -6.34 -13.60 9.34
C ILE A 214 -5.31 -14.58 9.88
N ASP A 215 -4.05 -14.18 9.97
CA ASP A 215 -3.00 -14.99 10.60
C ASP A 215 -3.23 -15.18 12.12
N GLU A 216 -3.67 -14.13 12.81
CA GLU A 216 -4.05 -14.24 14.23
C GLU A 216 -5.22 -15.19 14.42
N VAL A 217 -6.23 -15.12 13.55
CA VAL A 217 -7.40 -16.01 13.59
C VAL A 217 -7.01 -17.45 13.29
N ALA A 218 -6.11 -17.71 12.34
CA ALA A 218 -5.59 -19.03 12.03
C ALA A 218 -4.91 -19.67 13.26
N HIS A 219 -4.02 -18.92 13.92
CA HIS A 219 -3.36 -19.36 15.15
C HIS A 219 -4.36 -19.58 16.30
N ALA A 220 -5.37 -18.72 16.43
CA ALA A 220 -6.41 -18.88 17.44
C ALA A 220 -7.30 -20.12 17.21
N ALA A 221 -7.43 -20.53 15.93
CA ALA A 221 -8.09 -21.76 15.51
C ALA A 221 -7.19 -23.01 15.64
N GLY A 222 -5.90 -22.85 15.98
CA GLY A 222 -4.92 -23.94 16.01
C GLY A 222 -4.60 -24.53 14.63
N ARG A 223 -4.74 -23.73 13.56
CA ARG A 223 -4.56 -24.17 12.18
C ARG A 223 -3.34 -23.50 11.54
N ASP A 224 -2.71 -24.23 10.61
CA ASP A 224 -1.66 -23.66 9.76
C ASP A 224 -2.18 -22.45 8.98
N PRO A 225 -1.44 -21.33 8.93
CA PRO A 225 -1.88 -20.10 8.25
C PRO A 225 -2.16 -20.24 6.75
N LEU A 226 -1.45 -21.11 6.03
CA LEU A 226 -1.71 -21.40 4.62
C LEU A 226 -3.00 -22.20 4.47
N GLU A 227 -3.14 -23.30 5.21
CA GLU A 227 -4.33 -24.16 5.15
C GLU A 227 -5.60 -23.43 5.59
N PHE A 228 -5.49 -22.56 6.58
CA PHE A 228 -6.60 -21.71 7.02
C PHE A 228 -7.09 -20.79 5.88
N ARG A 229 -6.15 -20.11 5.18
CA ARG A 229 -6.49 -19.26 4.03
C ARG A 229 -7.10 -20.07 2.87
N LEU A 230 -6.49 -21.21 2.54
CA LEU A 230 -6.98 -22.10 1.48
C LEU A 230 -8.39 -22.61 1.75
N SER A 231 -8.76 -22.86 3.00
CA SER A 231 -10.10 -23.31 3.36
C SER A 231 -11.20 -22.27 3.12
N MET A 232 -10.83 -20.99 3.01
CA MET A 232 -11.75 -19.88 2.76
C MET A 232 -11.74 -19.37 1.31
N LEU A 233 -10.89 -19.92 0.46
CA LEU A 233 -10.77 -19.56 -0.96
C LEU A 233 -11.37 -20.67 -1.82
N LYS A 234 -12.18 -20.30 -2.81
CA LYS A 234 -12.82 -21.27 -3.71
C LYS A 234 -11.77 -21.94 -4.60
N ASP A 235 -12.07 -23.18 -4.99
CA ASP A 235 -11.24 -23.89 -5.95
C ASP A 235 -11.23 -23.15 -7.32
N GLY A 236 -10.05 -22.99 -7.90
CA GLY A 236 -9.86 -22.28 -9.16
C GLY A 236 -9.80 -20.76 -9.06
N ASP A 237 -10.07 -20.15 -7.91
CA ASP A 237 -9.92 -18.71 -7.72
C ASP A 237 -8.45 -18.30 -7.87
N LYS A 238 -8.21 -17.19 -8.56
CA LYS A 238 -6.87 -16.68 -8.81
C LYS A 238 -6.10 -16.38 -7.51
N ASN A 239 -6.78 -15.90 -6.47
CA ASN A 239 -6.19 -15.72 -5.14
C ASN A 239 -5.66 -17.03 -4.56
N ARG A 240 -6.40 -18.14 -4.74
CA ARG A 240 -5.96 -19.47 -4.33
C ARG A 240 -4.76 -19.95 -5.14
N LEU A 241 -4.77 -19.74 -6.46
CA LEU A 241 -3.69 -20.16 -7.35
C LEU A 241 -2.36 -19.44 -7.03
N VAL A 242 -2.38 -18.12 -6.83
CA VAL A 242 -1.17 -17.38 -6.47
C VAL A 242 -0.66 -17.75 -5.07
N LEU A 243 -1.57 -18.00 -4.13
CA LEU A 243 -1.21 -18.44 -2.77
C LEU A 243 -0.49 -19.81 -2.79
N GLN A 244 -1.03 -20.76 -3.54
CA GLN A 244 -0.40 -22.07 -3.75
C GLN A 244 0.93 -21.97 -4.48
N ALA A 245 1.03 -21.09 -5.49
CA ALA A 245 2.26 -20.89 -6.25
C ALA A 245 3.38 -20.28 -5.38
N ALA A 246 3.06 -19.28 -4.56
CA ALA A 246 4.01 -18.69 -3.61
C ALA A 246 4.48 -19.71 -2.58
N ALA A 247 3.56 -20.47 -1.99
CA ALA A 247 3.86 -21.50 -1.01
C ALA A 247 4.77 -22.60 -1.62
N LYS A 248 4.43 -23.09 -2.81
CA LYS A 248 5.23 -24.09 -3.54
C LYS A 248 6.65 -23.58 -3.86
N ALA A 249 6.78 -22.38 -4.39
CA ALA A 249 8.07 -21.80 -4.76
C ALA A 249 8.94 -21.50 -3.52
N ALA A 250 8.32 -21.16 -2.39
CA ALA A 250 9.01 -20.98 -1.13
C ALA A 250 9.40 -22.29 -0.43
N GLY A 251 8.92 -23.44 -0.89
CA GLY A 251 9.05 -24.72 -0.18
C GLY A 251 8.32 -24.66 1.17
N TYR A 252 7.08 -24.17 1.18
CA TYR A 252 6.30 -24.05 2.42
C TYR A 252 6.06 -25.42 3.04
N GLY A 253 6.47 -25.60 4.31
CA GLY A 253 6.51 -26.88 4.97
C GLY A 253 7.91 -27.52 5.05
N ASP A 254 8.84 -27.16 4.17
CA ASP A 254 10.22 -27.64 4.24
C ASP A 254 10.95 -27.01 5.44
N PRO A 255 11.94 -27.71 6.03
CA PRO A 255 12.76 -27.17 7.10
C PRO A 255 13.49 -25.88 6.69
N LEU A 256 13.59 -24.95 7.62
CA LEU A 256 14.33 -23.70 7.47
C LEU A 256 15.63 -23.73 8.25
N PRO A 257 16.62 -22.88 7.89
CA PRO A 257 17.77 -22.63 8.73
C PRO A 257 17.36 -22.24 10.16
N ALA A 258 18.17 -22.59 11.14
CA ALA A 258 17.89 -22.30 12.55
C ALA A 258 17.62 -20.79 12.77
N GLY A 259 16.53 -20.46 13.47
CA GLY A 259 16.11 -19.11 13.78
C GLY A 259 15.45 -18.34 12.62
N VAL A 260 15.26 -18.96 11.46
CA VAL A 260 14.51 -18.41 10.34
C VAL A 260 13.08 -18.94 10.38
N HIS A 261 12.11 -18.07 10.16
CA HIS A 261 10.68 -18.38 10.19
C HIS A 261 9.96 -17.83 8.96
N ARG A 262 8.84 -18.45 8.58
CA ARG A 262 8.01 -18.03 7.44
C ARG A 262 6.76 -17.31 7.88
N GLY A 263 6.36 -16.33 7.08
CA GLY A 263 5.05 -15.71 7.12
C GLY A 263 4.47 -15.62 5.69
N ILE A 264 3.15 -15.67 5.60
CA ILE A 264 2.43 -15.68 4.32
C ILE A 264 1.31 -14.65 4.34
N ALA A 265 1.05 -14.04 3.17
CA ALA A 265 -0.05 -13.11 2.95
C ALA A 265 -0.49 -13.14 1.48
N GLN A 266 -1.75 -12.79 1.21
CA GLN A 266 -2.28 -12.68 -0.14
C GLN A 266 -3.25 -11.51 -0.28
N SER A 267 -3.36 -10.96 -1.49
CA SER A 267 -4.32 -9.90 -1.81
C SER A 267 -4.47 -9.77 -3.32
N ASP A 268 -5.43 -8.96 -3.73
CA ASP A 268 -5.64 -8.58 -5.11
C ASP A 268 -5.77 -7.07 -5.26
N GLY A 269 -5.49 -6.58 -6.45
CA GLY A 269 -5.63 -5.17 -6.78
C GLY A 269 -5.30 -4.90 -8.25
N PHE A 270 -5.94 -3.90 -8.83
CA PHE A 270 -5.73 -3.49 -10.23
C PHE A 270 -5.89 -4.64 -11.25
N GLY A 271 -6.79 -5.60 -10.97
CA GLY A 271 -7.00 -6.78 -11.80
C GLY A 271 -5.90 -7.83 -11.71
N SER A 272 -4.97 -7.69 -10.78
CA SER A 272 -3.91 -8.67 -10.49
C SER A 272 -4.07 -9.25 -9.10
N TYR A 273 -3.60 -10.48 -8.94
CA TYR A 273 -3.67 -11.29 -7.72
C TYR A 273 -2.27 -11.61 -7.27
N THR A 274 -1.98 -11.48 -5.97
CA THR A 274 -0.63 -11.67 -5.46
C THR A 274 -0.61 -12.42 -4.15
N ALA A 275 0.46 -13.18 -3.92
CA ALA A 275 0.76 -13.77 -2.63
C ALA A 275 2.26 -13.69 -2.36
N ILE A 276 2.62 -13.51 -1.10
CA ILE A 276 4.01 -13.44 -0.65
C ILE A 276 4.24 -14.45 0.46
N VAL A 277 5.38 -15.15 0.38
CA VAL A 277 6.02 -15.83 1.49
C VAL A 277 7.31 -15.09 1.83
N ALA A 278 7.46 -14.68 3.09
CA ALA A 278 8.66 -14.03 3.62
C ALA A 278 9.39 -14.96 4.59
N GLU A 279 10.72 -15.06 4.47
CA GLU A 279 11.60 -15.78 5.40
C GLU A 279 12.39 -14.75 6.21
N VAL A 280 12.19 -14.78 7.54
CA VAL A 280 12.65 -13.75 8.46
C VAL A 280 13.31 -14.37 9.69
N SER A 281 14.34 -13.72 10.20
CA SER A 281 14.84 -13.96 11.56
C SER A 281 14.76 -12.69 12.40
N VAL A 282 14.61 -12.83 13.71
CA VAL A 282 14.63 -11.75 14.69
C VAL A 282 15.73 -12.02 15.70
N LYS A 283 16.66 -11.08 15.82
CA LYS A 283 17.75 -11.17 16.80
C LYS A 283 17.90 -9.82 17.50
N ASP A 284 17.88 -9.81 18.82
CA ASP A 284 18.04 -8.62 19.67
C ASP A 284 17.08 -7.46 19.29
N GLY A 285 15.88 -7.81 18.79
CA GLY A 285 14.89 -6.85 18.31
C GLY A 285 15.08 -6.40 16.86
N ALA A 286 16.16 -6.79 16.20
CA ALA A 286 16.39 -6.49 14.79
C ALA A 286 15.76 -7.57 13.88
N ILE A 287 14.96 -7.11 12.93
CA ILE A 287 14.34 -7.96 11.89
C ILE A 287 15.31 -8.06 10.71
N LYS A 288 15.58 -9.29 10.27
CA LYS A 288 16.32 -9.56 9.05
C LYS A 288 15.45 -10.37 8.10
N VAL A 289 15.15 -9.79 6.94
CA VAL A 289 14.46 -10.47 5.84
C VAL A 289 15.51 -11.20 5.00
N HIS A 290 15.42 -12.52 4.90
CA HIS A 290 16.36 -13.36 4.17
C HIS A 290 15.94 -13.63 2.73
N ARG A 291 14.63 -13.81 2.53
CA ARG A 291 14.06 -14.17 1.24
C ARG A 291 12.62 -13.71 1.16
N ILE A 292 12.22 -13.26 -0.02
CA ILE A 292 10.82 -13.02 -0.35
C ILE A 292 10.49 -13.74 -1.66
N VAL A 293 9.42 -14.50 -1.66
CA VAL A 293 8.82 -15.11 -2.84
C VAL A 293 7.50 -14.43 -3.10
N LEU A 294 7.39 -13.73 -4.22
CA LEU A 294 6.18 -13.06 -4.70
C LEU A 294 5.61 -13.85 -5.88
N ALA A 295 4.44 -14.43 -5.72
CA ALA A 295 3.64 -14.95 -6.85
C ALA A 295 2.66 -13.89 -7.32
N ILE A 296 2.53 -13.71 -8.64
CA ILE A 296 1.64 -12.74 -9.27
C ILE A 296 0.93 -13.32 -10.49
N ASP A 297 -0.38 -13.14 -10.53
CA ASP A 297 -1.23 -13.35 -11.70
C ASP A 297 -1.79 -12.00 -12.16
N SER A 298 -1.33 -11.51 -13.28
CA SER A 298 -1.86 -10.32 -13.98
C SER A 298 -2.63 -10.68 -15.24
N GLY A 299 -3.06 -11.94 -15.36
CA GLY A 299 -3.63 -12.50 -16.57
C GLY A 299 -2.56 -12.86 -17.60
N TYR A 300 -1.75 -11.91 -18.00
CA TYR A 300 -0.69 -12.08 -19.00
C TYR A 300 0.61 -11.39 -18.57
N VAL A 301 1.73 -11.85 -19.10
CA VAL A 301 3.07 -11.26 -18.88
C VAL A 301 3.63 -10.86 -20.24
N VAL A 302 3.63 -9.56 -20.53
CA VAL A 302 4.08 -9.04 -21.83
C VAL A 302 5.61 -9.04 -21.93
N ASN A 303 6.27 -8.51 -20.91
CA ASN A 303 7.72 -8.49 -20.80
C ASN A 303 8.14 -9.01 -19.42
N PRO A 304 8.62 -10.25 -19.31
CA PRO A 304 8.97 -10.86 -18.03
C PRO A 304 10.02 -10.10 -17.23
N ASP A 305 11.00 -9.49 -17.89
CA ASP A 305 12.08 -8.77 -17.20
C ASP A 305 11.58 -7.49 -16.57
N THR A 306 10.78 -6.70 -17.30
CA THR A 306 10.14 -5.49 -16.75
C THR A 306 9.15 -5.85 -15.65
N CYS A 307 8.37 -6.91 -15.82
CA CYS A 307 7.43 -7.38 -14.78
C CYS A 307 8.18 -7.84 -13.53
N ARG A 308 9.32 -8.52 -13.67
CA ARG A 308 10.17 -8.92 -12.53
C ARG A 308 10.74 -7.71 -11.81
N ALA A 309 11.28 -6.75 -12.54
CA ALA A 309 11.79 -5.50 -11.98
C ALA A 309 10.72 -4.73 -11.19
N GLN A 310 9.47 -4.71 -11.68
CA GLN A 310 8.34 -4.13 -10.94
C GLN A 310 8.02 -4.92 -9.67
N GLY A 311 8.05 -6.25 -9.71
CA GLY A 311 7.85 -7.11 -8.55
C GLY A 311 8.91 -6.88 -7.46
N GLU A 312 10.19 -6.86 -7.84
CA GLU A 312 11.32 -6.57 -6.94
C GLU A 312 11.20 -5.15 -6.35
N GLY A 313 10.91 -4.15 -7.19
CA GLY A 313 10.71 -2.77 -6.75
C GLY A 313 9.51 -2.60 -5.80
N ASN A 314 8.44 -3.40 -5.97
CA ASN A 314 7.31 -3.45 -5.03
C ASN A 314 7.76 -3.91 -3.64
N VAL A 315 8.54 -4.98 -3.59
CA VAL A 315 9.07 -5.53 -2.33
C VAL A 315 9.95 -4.49 -1.62
N ILE A 316 10.94 -3.97 -2.33
CA ILE A 316 11.93 -3.03 -1.76
C ILE A 316 11.23 -1.77 -1.22
N PHE A 317 10.35 -1.15 -2.01
CA PHE A 317 9.64 0.05 -1.62
C PHE A 317 8.79 -0.16 -0.36
N ASN A 318 8.10 -1.31 -0.24
CA ASN A 318 7.17 -1.53 0.86
C ASN A 318 7.81 -2.03 2.16
N LEU A 319 9.04 -2.50 2.12
CA LEU A 319 9.80 -2.76 3.35
C LEU A 319 9.99 -1.50 4.20
N GLY A 320 10.07 -0.31 3.57
CA GLY A 320 10.10 0.97 4.28
C GLY A 320 8.87 1.22 5.16
N SER A 321 7.70 0.69 4.80
CA SER A 321 6.48 0.82 5.62
C SER A 321 6.56 0.17 7.00
N LEU A 322 7.56 -0.70 7.24
CA LEU A 322 7.77 -1.32 8.56
C LEU A 322 8.36 -0.33 9.56
N THR A 323 9.22 0.59 9.08
CA THR A 323 10.05 1.44 9.92
C THR A 323 9.76 2.94 9.77
N GLU A 324 9.03 3.32 8.71
CA GLU A 324 8.79 4.72 8.37
C GLU A 324 7.34 5.15 8.64
N GLY A 325 7.19 6.43 8.99
CA GLY A 325 5.90 7.06 9.23
C GLY A 325 6.08 8.48 9.75
N HIS A 326 5.07 9.31 9.52
CA HIS A 326 5.12 10.71 9.95
C HIS A 326 4.45 10.92 11.30
N THR A 327 5.11 11.77 12.09
CA THR A 327 4.61 12.31 13.35
C THR A 327 3.99 13.68 13.10
N ILE A 328 2.82 13.93 13.68
CA ILE A 328 2.24 15.27 13.71
C ILE A 328 2.68 15.94 15.01
N LYS A 329 3.46 17.02 14.89
CA LYS A 329 3.91 17.84 16.01
C LYS A 329 3.51 19.29 15.78
N ASP A 330 2.85 19.89 16.74
CA ASP A 330 2.38 21.29 16.66
C ASP A 330 1.57 21.58 15.37
N GLY A 331 0.76 20.61 14.93
CA GLY A 331 -0.06 20.70 13.72
C GLY A 331 0.69 20.53 12.40
N ARG A 332 1.96 20.11 12.41
CA ARG A 332 2.81 19.95 11.22
C ARG A 332 3.43 18.56 11.15
N ILE A 333 3.80 18.15 9.95
CA ILE A 333 4.66 16.98 9.74
C ILE A 333 6.03 17.28 10.34
N ALA A 334 6.50 16.41 11.24
CA ALA A 334 7.77 16.62 11.95
C ALA A 334 8.98 16.23 11.10
N GLU A 335 8.92 15.08 10.45
CA GLU A 335 10.01 14.56 9.62
C GLU A 335 10.13 15.37 8.33
N SER A 336 11.34 15.81 8.02
CA SER A 336 11.61 16.78 6.97
C SER A 336 12.51 16.28 5.85
N ASN A 337 13.39 15.31 6.13
CA ASN A 337 14.37 14.83 5.15
C ASN A 337 14.81 13.40 5.49
N PHE A 338 15.69 12.79 4.71
CA PHE A 338 16.17 11.42 4.89
C PHE A 338 17.04 11.19 6.15
N HIS A 339 17.36 12.23 6.91
CA HIS A 339 18.03 12.08 8.21
C HIS A 339 17.03 11.68 9.32
N ASP A 340 15.76 12.05 9.19
CA ASP A 340 14.69 11.78 10.17
C ASP A 340 13.55 10.89 9.58
N PHE A 341 13.42 10.81 8.25
CA PHE A 341 12.62 9.83 7.53
C PHE A 341 13.55 8.88 6.76
N ARG A 342 13.97 7.81 7.43
CA ARG A 342 15.04 6.93 6.94
C ARG A 342 14.51 5.83 6.05
N LEU A 343 14.63 5.99 4.73
CA LEU A 343 14.36 4.91 3.80
C LEU A 343 15.32 3.74 4.02
N PRO A 344 14.86 2.49 3.89
CA PRO A 344 15.73 1.33 3.96
C PRO A 344 16.86 1.42 2.93
N ASN A 345 18.07 1.14 3.36
CA ASN A 345 19.24 1.13 2.49
C ASN A 345 19.52 -0.27 1.92
N LEU A 346 20.44 -0.37 0.98
CA LEU A 346 20.76 -1.62 0.27
C LEU A 346 21.16 -2.76 1.22
N THR A 347 21.81 -2.47 2.35
CA THR A 347 22.24 -3.50 3.31
C THR A 347 21.10 -4.12 4.11
N GLN A 348 19.96 -3.45 4.15
CA GLN A 348 18.73 -3.89 4.82
C GLN A 348 17.80 -4.67 3.89
N MET A 349 18.11 -4.67 2.58
CA MET A 349 17.29 -5.38 1.59
C MET A 349 17.48 -6.89 1.70
N PRO A 350 16.43 -7.69 1.42
CA PRO A 350 16.55 -9.13 1.35
C PRO A 350 17.55 -9.50 0.23
N PRO A 351 18.52 -10.39 0.51
CA PRO A 351 19.48 -10.82 -0.52
C PRO A 351 18.83 -11.62 -1.66
N LYS A 352 17.58 -12.07 -1.46
CA LYS A 352 16.85 -12.85 -2.46
C LYS A 352 15.39 -12.42 -2.54
N VAL A 353 14.99 -11.91 -3.71
CA VAL A 353 13.60 -11.66 -4.08
C VAL A 353 13.30 -12.49 -5.34
N GLU A 354 12.29 -13.34 -5.26
CA GLU A 354 11.86 -14.20 -6.36
C GLU A 354 10.47 -13.80 -6.80
N VAL A 355 10.29 -13.54 -8.10
CA VAL A 355 8.99 -13.26 -8.70
C VAL A 355 8.54 -14.45 -9.53
N VAL A 356 7.41 -15.03 -9.15
CA VAL A 356 6.79 -16.20 -9.79
C VAL A 356 5.56 -15.74 -10.55
N PHE A 357 5.55 -15.89 -11.86
CA PHE A 357 4.40 -15.57 -12.69
C PHE A 357 3.42 -16.73 -12.75
N VAL A 358 2.13 -16.42 -12.59
CA VAL A 358 1.01 -17.38 -12.64
C VAL A 358 0.01 -16.90 -13.70
N PRO A 359 0.35 -16.94 -15.00
CA PRO A 359 -0.47 -16.36 -16.06
C PRO A 359 -1.71 -17.24 -16.33
N THR A 360 -2.86 -16.89 -15.76
CA THR A 360 -4.11 -17.63 -15.97
C THR A 360 -4.99 -17.06 -17.10
N GLY A 361 -4.54 -16.01 -17.77
CA GLY A 361 -5.31 -15.31 -18.81
C GLY A 361 -6.44 -14.42 -18.27
N GLY A 362 -7.32 -13.98 -19.16
CA GLY A 362 -8.46 -13.15 -18.82
C GLY A 362 -8.13 -11.65 -18.87
N PHE A 363 -8.46 -10.90 -17.82
CA PHE A 363 -8.21 -9.47 -17.73
C PHE A 363 -6.71 -9.16 -17.62
N TRP A 364 -6.25 -8.11 -18.30
CA TRP A 364 -4.88 -7.61 -18.24
C TRP A 364 -4.70 -6.75 -16.99
N GLY A 365 -4.20 -7.34 -15.93
CA GLY A 365 -3.96 -6.66 -14.67
C GLY A 365 -2.68 -5.82 -14.65
N GLY A 366 -2.58 -4.91 -13.69
CA GLY A 366 -1.40 -4.08 -13.46
C GLY A 366 -0.27 -4.83 -12.76
N HIS A 367 0.98 -4.51 -13.10
CA HIS A 367 2.20 -4.99 -12.42
C HIS A 367 2.85 -3.94 -11.51
N GLY A 368 2.47 -2.67 -11.66
CA GLY A 368 3.15 -1.56 -11.01
C GLY A 368 3.06 -1.55 -9.49
N GLU A 369 1.98 -2.08 -8.91
CA GLU A 369 1.64 -1.90 -7.50
C GLU A 369 1.19 -3.17 -6.75
N PRO A 370 0.53 -4.19 -7.38
CA PRO A 370 -0.09 -5.29 -6.62
C PRO A 370 0.91 -6.10 -5.78
N GLY A 371 2.13 -6.28 -6.24
CA GLY A 371 3.19 -6.98 -5.48
C GLY A 371 3.54 -6.32 -4.14
N ALA A 372 3.20 -5.05 -3.99
CA ALA A 372 3.45 -4.30 -2.76
C ALA A 372 2.52 -4.69 -1.59
N LEU A 373 1.28 -5.11 -1.90
CA LEU A 373 0.19 -5.26 -0.93
C LEU A 373 0.51 -6.19 0.24
N ASN A 374 1.30 -7.23 -0.01
CA ASN A 374 1.50 -8.34 0.92
C ASN A 374 2.88 -8.37 1.60
N VAL A 375 3.76 -7.40 1.31
CA VAL A 375 5.13 -7.37 1.86
C VAL A 375 5.10 -7.21 3.37
N VAL A 376 4.42 -6.17 3.84
CA VAL A 376 4.32 -5.87 5.28
C VAL A 376 3.69 -7.03 6.06
N PRO A 377 2.48 -7.51 5.71
CA PRO A 377 1.87 -8.58 6.50
C PRO A 377 2.63 -9.90 6.43
N ALA A 378 3.24 -10.27 5.29
CA ALA A 378 4.04 -11.50 5.23
C ALA A 378 5.26 -11.43 6.15
N VAL A 379 5.97 -10.29 6.19
CA VAL A 379 7.09 -10.08 7.10
C VAL A 379 6.63 -10.12 8.56
N LEU A 380 5.54 -9.43 8.91
CA LEU A 380 5.05 -9.38 10.29
C LEU A 380 4.48 -10.73 10.78
N ASN A 381 3.88 -11.53 9.90
CA ASN A 381 3.48 -12.88 10.22
C ASN A 381 4.69 -13.79 10.45
N ALA A 382 5.79 -13.61 9.71
CA ALA A 382 7.07 -14.30 9.99
C ALA A 382 7.70 -13.83 11.31
N VAL A 383 7.61 -12.54 11.63
CA VAL A 383 8.06 -11.99 12.93
C VAL A 383 7.28 -12.63 14.08
N PHE A 384 5.97 -12.78 13.95
CA PHE A 384 5.16 -13.50 14.93
C PHE A 384 5.61 -14.96 15.09
N ALA A 385 5.82 -15.66 13.98
CA ALA A 385 6.31 -17.04 14.01
C ALA A 385 7.68 -17.16 14.69
N ALA A 386 8.53 -16.13 14.58
CA ALA A 386 9.86 -16.08 15.21
C ALA A 386 9.81 -15.72 16.70
N THR A 387 8.86 -14.88 17.14
CA THR A 387 8.92 -14.22 18.46
C THR A 387 7.70 -14.47 19.34
N GLY A 388 6.58 -14.93 18.76
CA GLY A 388 5.28 -14.99 19.42
C GLY A 388 4.61 -13.63 19.63
N LYS A 389 5.20 -12.53 19.15
CA LYS A 389 4.68 -11.16 19.34
C LYS A 389 3.99 -10.64 18.10
N ARG A 390 2.78 -10.13 18.26
CA ARG A 390 2.03 -9.46 17.19
C ARG A 390 2.38 -7.99 17.11
N VAL A 391 2.83 -7.54 15.95
CA VAL A 391 3.03 -6.12 15.65
C VAL A 391 1.74 -5.56 15.04
N ARG A 392 1.04 -4.74 15.80
CA ARG A 392 -0.25 -4.15 15.40
C ARG A 392 -0.18 -2.64 15.21
N SER A 393 0.97 -2.05 15.41
CA SER A 393 1.21 -0.61 15.21
C SER A 393 2.45 -0.40 14.37
N LEU A 394 2.35 0.44 13.34
CA LEU A 394 3.47 0.90 12.53
C LEU A 394 3.75 2.38 12.82
N PRO A 395 4.99 2.84 12.66
CA PRO A 395 6.19 2.04 12.40
C PRO A 395 6.56 1.17 13.60
N ILE A 396 7.35 0.11 13.34
CA ILE A 396 7.89 -0.76 14.40
C ILE A 396 8.82 0.07 15.27
N LYS A 397 8.59 0.05 16.58
CA LYS A 397 9.42 0.75 17.56
C LYS A 397 10.40 -0.20 18.23
N ASP A 398 11.47 0.36 18.78
CA ASP A 398 12.42 -0.37 19.60
C ASP A 398 11.71 -1.09 20.76
N GLY A 399 11.91 -2.40 20.86
CA GLY A 399 11.27 -3.23 21.87
C GLY A 399 10.01 -3.98 21.42
N ASP A 400 9.33 -3.56 20.33
CA ASP A 400 8.11 -4.23 19.84
C ASP A 400 8.34 -5.71 19.52
N VAL A 401 9.53 -6.05 19.04
CA VAL A 401 9.91 -7.40 18.61
C VAL A 401 11.07 -8.02 19.39
N ARG A 402 11.53 -7.40 20.48
CA ARG A 402 12.54 -8.03 21.34
C ARG A 402 11.96 -9.26 22.02
N ASN A 403 12.70 -10.37 22.00
CA ASN A 403 12.33 -11.52 22.80
C ASN A 403 12.32 -11.14 24.29
N ALA A 404 11.33 -11.64 25.02
CA ALA A 404 11.24 -11.45 26.46
C ALA A 404 12.34 -12.25 27.19
#